data_41a32bc89f6591d1de19d4df4f9a0878
#
_entry.id   41a32bc89f6591d1de19d4df4f9a0878
#
_cell.length_a   1.000
_cell.length_b   1.000
_cell.length_c   1.000
_cell.angle_alpha   90.00
_cell.angle_beta   90.00
_cell.angle_gamma   90.00
#
_symmetry.space_group_name_H-M   'P 1'
#
loop_
_entity.id
_entity.type
_entity.pdbx_description
1 polymer ?
#
loop_
_entity_poly.entity_id
_entity_poly.type
_entity_poly.pdbx_seq_one_letter_code
_entity_poly.pdbx_strand_id
1 'polypeptide(L)'
;MTKSVIVTMFFNLKNLKDASVQTRPQEFYIENGRETLKLKYPMVIFCDESTYEFLKKIRDEEVEPNIKTEYIIKNFTEYDYYKHNWNIINENRKKSNGYKDPTDRNTVSYFLMGIFKPLGLFLAKQIIKAEYYAWIDLGCNHIVRKLSEYAPKMLDNPNPKISICYIHYRSNSEIMPMKQYMEYGGKCGIASTAYTVSEEYIEIYYNLMFSIFYEMLVNGVGHTDETAMVYCFDRRPDIFNIYYGDYYSIFTNYHKPIEDHNSIKNFFIDECKRKGRYDLANITESILFNH
;
A
#
# COMPACT_ATOMS: atom_id res chain seq x y z
N MET A 1 23.11 12.21 0.88
CA MET A 1 21.71 11.90 1.27
C MET A 1 21.43 10.49 0.81
N THR A 2 20.72 9.70 1.59
CA THR A 2 20.31 8.35 1.20
C THR A 2 19.32 8.44 0.06
N LYS A 3 19.46 7.60 -1.00
CA LYS A 3 18.56 7.67 -2.13
C LYS A 3 17.16 7.15 -1.76
N SER A 4 17.08 5.94 -1.25
CA SER A 4 15.81 5.33 -0.88
C SER A 4 15.83 4.74 0.53
N VAL A 5 14.71 4.84 1.22
CA VAL A 5 14.44 4.21 2.52
C VAL A 5 13.23 3.30 2.38
N ILE A 6 13.34 2.07 2.86
CA ILE A 6 12.20 1.16 2.97
C ILE A 6 11.41 1.50 4.22
N VAL A 7 10.10 1.56 4.10
CA VAL A 7 9.17 1.71 5.21
C VAL A 7 8.24 0.50 5.22
N THR A 8 8.15 -0.15 6.35
CA THR A 8 7.30 -1.33 6.52
C THR A 8 6.71 -1.39 7.92
N MET A 9 5.75 -2.28 8.12
CA MET A 9 5.20 -2.53 9.44
C MET A 9 4.90 -4.00 9.66
N PHE A 10 4.96 -4.40 10.93
CA PHE A 10 4.47 -5.71 11.36
C PHE A 10 3.96 -5.66 12.79
N PHE A 11 2.64 -5.70 12.95
CA PHE A 11 1.96 -5.77 14.23
C PHE A 11 1.30 -7.13 14.41
N ASN A 12 1.32 -7.65 15.62
CA ASN A 12 0.66 -8.90 15.91
C ASN A 12 -0.87 -8.73 15.95
N LEU A 13 -1.54 -9.16 14.89
CA LEU A 13 -3.00 -9.05 14.78
C LEU A 13 -3.77 -9.77 15.88
N LYS A 14 -3.17 -10.82 16.50
CA LYS A 14 -3.79 -11.55 17.62
C LYS A 14 -3.99 -10.69 18.87
N ASN A 15 -3.19 -9.62 19.00
CA ASN A 15 -3.29 -8.67 20.11
C ASN A 15 -4.33 -7.59 19.88
N LEU A 16 -4.99 -7.59 18.72
CA LEU A 16 -5.98 -6.57 18.39
C LEU A 16 -7.37 -6.96 18.85
N LYS A 17 -8.15 -5.95 19.22
CA LYS A 17 -9.48 -6.04 19.83
C LYS A 17 -10.51 -6.82 18.97
N ASP A 18 -10.34 -6.78 17.66
CA ASP A 18 -11.18 -7.46 16.67
C ASP A 18 -10.46 -8.62 15.97
N ALA A 19 -9.44 -9.17 16.63
CA ALA A 19 -8.74 -10.33 16.11
C ALA A 19 -9.75 -11.47 15.83
N SER A 20 -9.89 -11.82 14.58
CA SER A 20 -10.68 -12.96 14.14
C SER A 20 -9.83 -14.23 14.16
N VAL A 21 -10.45 -15.37 13.90
CA VAL A 21 -9.69 -16.60 13.66
C VAL A 21 -8.80 -16.37 12.44
N GLN A 22 -7.51 -16.23 12.70
CA GLN A 22 -6.54 -15.98 11.63
C GLN A 22 -6.44 -17.21 10.74
N THR A 23 -6.64 -17.00 9.46
CA THR A 23 -6.45 -18.04 8.45
C THR A 23 -4.97 -18.34 8.20
N ARG A 24 -4.07 -17.41 8.62
CA ARG A 24 -2.63 -17.54 8.45
C ARG A 24 -1.91 -17.31 9.79
N PRO A 25 -1.03 -18.23 10.21
CA PRO A 25 -0.25 -18.04 11.42
C PRO A 25 0.77 -16.92 11.27
N GLN A 26 1.25 -16.39 12.40
CA GLN A 26 2.24 -15.31 12.41
C GLN A 26 3.53 -15.72 11.70
N GLU A 27 3.93 -16.96 11.85
CA GLU A 27 5.11 -17.57 11.23
C GLU A 27 5.06 -17.46 9.69
N PHE A 28 3.88 -17.57 9.10
CA PHE A 28 3.71 -17.40 7.66
C PHE A 28 4.14 -16.00 7.19
N TYR A 29 3.72 -14.96 7.92
CA TYR A 29 4.11 -13.59 7.56
C TYR A 29 5.57 -13.31 7.82
N ILE A 30 6.12 -13.94 8.83
CA ILE A 30 7.53 -13.85 9.21
C ILE A 30 8.43 -14.47 8.14
N GLU A 31 8.13 -15.68 7.69
CA GLU A 31 8.88 -16.34 6.62
C GLU A 31 8.82 -15.53 5.32
N ASN A 32 7.64 -15.08 4.94
CA ASN A 32 7.50 -14.24 3.76
C ASN A 32 8.09 -12.83 3.93
N GLY A 33 8.19 -12.34 5.16
CA GLY A 33 8.81 -11.06 5.48
C GLY A 33 10.33 -11.10 5.46
N ARG A 34 10.94 -12.27 5.58
CA ARG A 34 12.40 -12.43 5.60
C ARG A 34 13.05 -11.83 4.34
N GLU A 35 12.47 -12.04 3.16
CA GLU A 35 13.00 -11.48 1.92
C GLU A 35 12.96 -9.94 1.89
N THR A 36 11.94 -9.32 2.46
CA THR A 36 11.88 -7.86 2.63
C THR A 36 12.95 -7.38 3.62
N LEU A 37 13.08 -8.07 4.76
CA LEU A 37 14.05 -7.72 5.81
C LEU A 37 15.51 -7.89 5.37
N LYS A 38 15.81 -8.77 4.42
CA LYS A 38 17.16 -8.97 3.85
C LYS A 38 17.60 -7.87 2.90
N LEU A 39 16.70 -7.00 2.43
CA LEU A 39 17.06 -5.93 1.52
C LEU A 39 18.09 -4.98 2.14
N LYS A 40 19.21 -4.78 1.46
CA LYS A 40 20.38 -4.00 1.92
C LYS A 40 20.17 -2.49 1.74
N TYR A 41 19.07 -1.99 2.27
CA TYR A 41 18.69 -0.56 2.26
C TYR A 41 18.36 -0.09 3.67
N PRO A 42 18.53 1.20 3.97
CA PRO A 42 18.01 1.78 5.21
C PRO A 42 16.51 1.51 5.33
N MET A 43 16.09 1.20 6.55
CA MET A 43 14.71 0.77 6.79
C MET A 43 14.14 1.39 8.06
N VAL A 44 12.86 1.77 8.00
CA VAL A 44 12.05 2.13 9.16
C VAL A 44 10.96 1.07 9.32
N ILE A 45 10.93 0.43 10.47
CA ILE A 45 10.02 -0.68 10.78
C ILE A 45 9.11 -0.26 11.93
N PHE A 46 7.81 -0.18 11.67
CA PHE A 46 6.79 0.00 12.70
C PHE A 46 6.37 -1.37 13.22
N CYS A 47 6.49 -1.60 14.52
CA CYS A 47 6.19 -2.90 15.12
C CYS A 47 5.70 -2.76 16.57
N ASP A 48 5.20 -3.84 17.15
CA ASP A 48 4.93 -3.94 18.56
C ASP A 48 6.03 -4.73 19.30
N GLU A 49 6.01 -4.67 20.63
CA GLU A 49 6.94 -5.39 21.49
C GLU A 49 7.04 -6.88 21.16
N SER A 50 5.91 -7.50 20.80
CA SER A 50 5.85 -8.96 20.58
C SER A 50 6.52 -9.39 19.26
N THR A 51 6.75 -8.46 18.35
CA THR A 51 7.34 -8.73 17.03
C THR A 51 8.76 -8.16 16.89
N TYR A 52 9.14 -7.20 17.71
CA TYR A 52 10.39 -6.46 17.60
C TYR A 52 11.64 -7.35 17.61
N GLU A 53 11.84 -8.16 18.65
CA GLU A 53 13.05 -8.98 18.81
C GLU A 53 13.27 -9.90 17.61
N PHE A 54 12.20 -10.41 17.07
CA PHE A 54 12.23 -11.28 15.92
C PHE A 54 12.64 -10.54 14.63
N LEU A 55 12.04 -9.37 14.37
CA LEU A 55 12.38 -8.55 13.20
C LEU A 55 13.83 -8.06 13.28
N LYS A 56 14.24 -7.65 14.47
CA LYS A 56 15.61 -7.22 14.75
C LYS A 56 16.63 -8.33 14.49
N LYS A 57 16.35 -9.53 14.98
CA LYS A 57 17.23 -10.69 14.79
C LYS A 57 17.49 -10.96 13.31
N ILE A 58 16.45 -10.96 12.46
CA ILE A 58 16.63 -11.18 11.02
C ILE A 58 17.47 -10.06 10.39
N ARG A 59 17.23 -8.80 10.76
CA ARG A 59 18.01 -7.69 10.21
C ARG A 59 19.47 -7.77 10.63
N ASP A 60 19.75 -8.07 11.89
CA ASP A 60 21.11 -8.19 12.43
C ASP A 60 21.90 -9.37 11.81
N GLU A 61 21.21 -10.46 11.47
CA GLU A 61 21.83 -11.64 10.86
C GLU A 61 22.09 -11.48 9.35
N GLU A 62 21.23 -10.75 8.64
CA GLU A 62 21.17 -10.76 7.17
C GLU A 62 21.70 -9.46 6.52
N VAL A 63 21.87 -8.40 7.30
CA VAL A 63 22.21 -7.07 6.78
C VAL A 63 23.40 -6.48 7.53
N GLU A 64 24.31 -5.87 6.80
CA GLU A 64 25.52 -5.27 7.35
C GLU A 64 25.19 -4.16 8.39
N PRO A 65 25.94 -4.08 9.51
CA PRO A 65 25.65 -3.15 10.61
C PRO A 65 25.67 -1.66 10.24
N ASN A 66 26.33 -1.31 9.13
CA ASN A 66 26.38 0.05 8.62
C ASN A 66 25.10 0.49 7.87
N ILE A 67 24.22 -0.45 7.56
CA ILE A 67 22.94 -0.16 6.94
C ILE A 67 21.90 0.14 8.02
N LYS A 68 21.52 1.40 8.11
CA LYS A 68 20.66 1.91 9.18
C LYS A 68 19.29 1.25 9.19
N THR A 69 18.87 0.72 10.34
CA THR A 69 17.50 0.27 10.60
C THR A 69 16.97 0.94 11.87
N GLU A 70 15.82 1.55 11.76
CA GLU A 70 15.11 2.20 12.86
C GLU A 70 13.82 1.45 13.17
N TYR A 71 13.59 1.16 14.43
CA TYR A 71 12.40 0.46 14.92
C TYR A 71 11.53 1.43 15.70
N ILE A 72 10.28 1.54 15.32
CA ILE A 72 9.27 2.31 16.05
C ILE A 72 8.39 1.32 16.78
N ILE A 73 8.78 1.03 18.02
CA ILE A 73 8.14 0.03 18.87
C ILE A 73 6.97 0.69 19.59
N LYS A 74 5.76 0.37 19.18
CA LYS A 74 4.54 0.90 19.75
C LYS A 74 3.38 -0.01 19.38
N ASN A 75 2.48 -0.32 20.33
CA ASN A 75 1.28 -1.08 20.01
C ASN A 75 0.42 -0.31 19.01
N PHE A 76 -0.13 -1.01 18.03
CA PHE A 76 -0.92 -0.38 16.98
C PHE A 76 -2.12 0.39 17.52
N THR A 77 -2.73 -0.12 18.60
CA THR A 77 -3.85 0.50 19.28
C THR A 77 -3.51 1.80 20.04
N GLU A 78 -2.24 2.11 20.22
CA GLU A 78 -1.80 3.33 20.90
C GLU A 78 -1.67 4.54 19.96
N TYR A 79 -1.74 4.35 18.67
CA TYR A 79 -1.79 5.45 17.71
C TYR A 79 -3.11 6.20 17.83
N ASP A 80 -3.04 7.52 17.94
CA ASP A 80 -4.24 8.35 18.15
C ASP A 80 -5.24 8.20 17.01
N TYR A 81 -4.74 8.09 15.78
CA TYR A 81 -5.60 7.85 14.64
C TYR A 81 -6.39 6.53 14.75
N TYR A 82 -5.81 5.45 15.33
CA TYR A 82 -6.51 4.20 15.62
C TYR A 82 -7.62 4.43 16.66
N LYS A 83 -7.27 5.05 17.81
CA LYS A 83 -8.20 5.29 18.91
C LYS A 83 -9.42 6.11 18.48
N HIS A 84 -9.18 7.16 17.70
CA HIS A 84 -10.24 8.07 17.26
C HIS A 84 -11.17 7.43 16.22
N ASN A 85 -10.67 6.56 15.36
CA ASN A 85 -11.43 6.09 14.19
C ASN A 85 -12.00 4.68 14.32
N TRP A 86 -11.49 3.86 15.23
CA TRP A 86 -11.92 2.47 15.37
C TRP A 86 -13.43 2.32 15.55
N ASN A 87 -14.01 3.08 16.48
CA ASN A 87 -15.45 3.01 16.77
C ASN A 87 -16.29 3.49 15.57
N ILE A 88 -15.87 4.56 14.89
CA ILE A 88 -16.59 5.10 13.73
C ILE A 88 -16.63 4.04 12.61
N ILE A 89 -15.50 3.43 12.32
CA ILE A 89 -15.40 2.38 11.30
C ILE A 89 -16.27 1.18 11.68
N ASN A 90 -16.18 0.74 12.94
CA ASN A 90 -16.97 -0.38 13.43
C ASN A 90 -18.48 -0.14 13.30
N GLU A 91 -18.97 1.06 13.61
CA GLU A 91 -20.37 1.42 13.43
C GLU A 91 -20.76 1.54 11.95
N ASN A 92 -19.90 2.09 11.10
CA ASN A 92 -20.12 2.12 9.67
C ASN A 92 -20.26 0.70 9.10
N ARG A 93 -19.38 -0.21 9.52
CA ARG A 93 -19.39 -1.60 9.08
C ARG A 93 -20.64 -2.37 9.49
N LYS A 94 -21.16 -2.14 10.70
CA LYS A 94 -22.42 -2.74 11.16
C LYS A 94 -23.62 -2.35 10.30
N LYS A 95 -23.59 -1.15 9.72
CA LYS A 95 -24.66 -0.60 8.86
C LYS A 95 -24.50 -0.95 7.39
N SER A 96 -23.38 -1.56 7.00
CA SER A 96 -23.08 -1.90 5.62
C SER A 96 -23.44 -3.36 5.31
N ASN A 97 -24.04 -3.59 4.15
CA ASN A 97 -24.33 -4.94 3.66
C ASN A 97 -23.10 -5.63 3.04
N GLY A 98 -22.03 -4.89 2.75
CA GLY A 98 -20.83 -5.37 2.06
C GLY A 98 -19.81 -6.11 2.94
N TYR A 99 -19.95 -6.04 4.27
CA TYR A 99 -18.93 -6.52 5.22
C TYR A 99 -19.25 -7.86 5.89
N LYS A 100 -19.87 -8.74 5.18
CA LYS A 100 -20.26 -10.06 5.73
C LYS A 100 -19.17 -11.12 5.65
N ASP A 101 -18.01 -10.80 5.09
CA ASP A 101 -16.89 -11.74 5.03
C ASP A 101 -16.23 -11.86 6.40
N PRO A 102 -16.25 -13.05 7.03
CA PRO A 102 -15.66 -13.26 8.35
C PRO A 102 -14.13 -13.43 8.34
N THR A 103 -13.47 -13.15 7.23
CA THR A 103 -12.02 -13.31 7.14
C THR A 103 -11.26 -12.26 7.96
N ASP A 104 -10.08 -12.62 8.42
CA ASP A 104 -9.15 -11.79 9.19
C ASP A 104 -8.74 -10.49 8.44
N ARG A 105 -8.83 -10.50 7.11
CA ARG A 105 -8.58 -9.33 6.26
C ARG A 105 -9.70 -8.32 6.24
N ASN A 106 -10.82 -8.63 6.84
CA ASN A 106 -12.00 -7.80 6.85
C ASN A 106 -12.32 -7.25 8.23
N THR A 107 -11.33 -6.99 9.05
CA THR A 107 -11.50 -6.36 10.37
C THR A 107 -11.29 -4.85 10.31
N VAL A 108 -11.79 -4.14 11.33
CA VAL A 108 -11.55 -2.69 11.48
C VAL A 108 -10.05 -2.40 11.59
N SER A 109 -9.36 -3.21 12.40
CA SER A 109 -7.92 -3.04 12.61
C SER A 109 -7.12 -3.29 11.34
N TYR A 110 -7.51 -4.27 10.51
CA TYR A 110 -6.87 -4.50 9.23
C TYR A 110 -7.05 -3.32 8.26
N PHE A 111 -8.23 -2.73 8.21
CA PHE A 111 -8.46 -1.52 7.43
C PHE A 111 -7.60 -0.35 7.94
N LEU A 112 -7.57 -0.12 9.24
CA LEU A 112 -6.72 0.91 9.83
C LEU A 112 -5.23 0.67 9.54
N MET A 113 -4.77 -0.58 9.49
CA MET A 113 -3.41 -0.90 9.06
C MET A 113 -3.14 -0.48 7.62
N GLY A 114 -4.07 -0.72 6.70
CA GLY A 114 -3.94 -0.25 5.32
C GLY A 114 -3.79 1.27 5.24
N ILE A 115 -4.65 1.99 5.94
CA ILE A 115 -4.61 3.47 6.00
C ILE A 115 -3.38 4.00 6.76
N PHE A 116 -2.73 3.19 7.59
CA PHE A 116 -1.49 3.59 8.26
C PHE A 116 -0.32 3.84 7.30
N LYS A 117 -0.29 3.21 6.14
CA LYS A 117 0.84 3.26 5.20
C LYS A 117 1.32 4.69 4.87
N PRO A 118 0.47 5.63 4.44
CA PRO A 118 0.88 7.01 4.21
C PRO A 118 1.32 7.73 5.49
N LEU A 119 0.71 7.44 6.64
CA LEU A 119 1.19 7.95 7.94
C LEU A 119 2.58 7.41 8.26
N GLY A 120 2.81 6.11 8.04
CA GLY A 120 4.11 5.47 8.23
C GLY A 120 5.20 6.13 7.38
N LEU A 121 4.93 6.44 6.11
CA LEU A 121 5.85 7.18 5.25
C LEU A 121 6.13 8.59 5.79
N PHE A 122 5.08 9.31 6.20
CA PHE A 122 5.21 10.65 6.77
C PHE A 122 6.07 10.67 8.05
N LEU A 123 5.88 9.70 8.94
CA LEU A 123 6.69 9.54 10.15
C LEU A 123 8.13 9.13 9.82
N ALA A 124 8.32 8.21 8.88
CA ALA A 124 9.65 7.75 8.47
C ALA A 124 10.52 8.88 7.91
N LYS A 125 9.93 9.84 7.20
CA LYS A 125 10.59 11.06 6.72
C LYS A 125 11.21 11.88 7.85
N GLN A 126 10.66 11.82 9.06
CA GLN A 126 11.22 12.53 10.22
C GLN A 126 12.40 11.79 10.85
N ILE A 127 12.53 10.48 10.59
CA ILE A 127 13.51 9.58 11.22
C ILE A 127 14.77 9.40 10.36
N ILE A 128 14.59 9.07 9.09
CA ILE A 128 15.69 8.90 8.13
C ILE A 128 15.46 9.81 6.94
N LYS A 129 16.38 10.71 6.65
CA LYS A 129 16.30 11.60 5.48
C LYS A 129 16.74 10.88 4.21
N ALA A 130 15.88 10.87 3.20
CA ALA A 130 16.12 10.27 1.89
C ALA A 130 15.40 11.06 0.80
N GLU A 131 15.77 10.80 -0.46
CA GLU A 131 15.09 11.38 -1.62
C GLU A 131 13.76 10.67 -1.90
N TYR A 132 13.69 9.36 -1.61
CA TYR A 132 12.53 8.51 -1.83
C TYR A 132 12.23 7.61 -0.64
N TYR A 133 10.96 7.32 -0.43
CA TYR A 133 10.47 6.39 0.58
C TYR A 133 9.65 5.32 -0.12
N ALA A 134 10.04 4.07 0.08
CA ALA A 134 9.36 2.92 -0.48
C ALA A 134 8.54 2.22 0.60
N TRP A 135 7.22 2.22 0.46
CA TRP A 135 6.40 1.30 1.22
C TRP A 135 6.52 -0.10 0.65
N ILE A 136 6.81 -1.09 1.48
CA ILE A 136 6.82 -2.51 1.12
C ILE A 136 6.15 -3.28 2.26
N ASP A 137 5.03 -3.93 1.99
CA ASP A 137 4.37 -4.80 2.96
C ASP A 137 5.32 -5.93 3.36
N LEU A 138 5.56 -6.15 4.66
CA LEU A 138 6.59 -7.07 5.15
C LEU A 138 6.43 -8.47 4.54
N GLY A 139 5.23 -9.03 4.60
CA GLY A 139 4.95 -10.39 4.15
C GLY A 139 4.61 -10.52 2.66
N CYS A 140 4.93 -9.54 1.81
CA CYS A 140 4.43 -9.52 0.42
C CYS A 140 5.03 -10.61 -0.48
N ASN A 141 6.12 -11.25 -0.10
CA ASN A 141 6.82 -12.25 -0.92
C ASN A 141 5.94 -13.46 -1.30
N HIS A 142 4.84 -13.71 -0.56
CA HIS A 142 3.90 -14.78 -0.91
C HIS A 142 3.01 -14.46 -2.13
N ILE A 143 2.93 -13.19 -2.53
CA ILE A 143 2.13 -12.75 -3.68
C ILE A 143 2.98 -12.11 -4.78
N VAL A 144 4.08 -11.43 -4.46
CA VAL A 144 4.92 -10.80 -5.46
C VAL A 144 5.96 -11.77 -6.01
N ARG A 145 6.38 -11.57 -7.26
CA ARG A 145 7.44 -12.37 -7.86
C ARG A 145 8.77 -11.63 -7.81
N LYS A 146 9.84 -12.38 -7.57
CA LYS A 146 11.23 -11.90 -7.69
C LYS A 146 11.52 -10.63 -6.89
N LEU A 147 10.99 -10.54 -5.66
CA LEU A 147 11.19 -9.38 -4.79
C LEU A 147 12.69 -9.07 -4.63
N SER A 148 13.50 -10.06 -4.27
CA SER A 148 14.94 -9.91 -4.02
C SER A 148 15.73 -9.43 -5.25
N GLU A 149 15.25 -9.71 -6.47
CA GLU A 149 15.89 -9.27 -7.71
C GLU A 149 15.46 -7.86 -8.15
N TYR A 150 14.17 -7.54 -8.00
CA TYR A 150 13.58 -6.32 -8.58
C TYR A 150 13.35 -5.19 -7.58
N ALA A 151 13.18 -5.48 -6.28
CA ALA A 151 13.09 -4.41 -5.29
C ALA A 151 14.36 -3.54 -5.25
N PRO A 152 15.60 -4.10 -5.35
CA PRO A 152 16.80 -3.28 -5.51
C PRO A 152 16.73 -2.34 -6.72
N LYS A 153 16.27 -2.81 -7.89
CA LYS A 153 16.16 -1.97 -9.09
C LYS A 153 15.20 -0.80 -8.88
N MET A 154 14.07 -1.06 -8.21
CA MET A 154 13.10 -0.03 -7.82
C MET A 154 13.71 0.99 -6.85
N LEU A 155 14.48 0.53 -5.85
CA LEU A 155 15.07 1.37 -4.81
C LEU A 155 16.29 2.17 -5.28
N ASP A 156 17.08 1.62 -6.23
CA ASP A 156 18.22 2.30 -6.82
C ASP A 156 17.80 3.35 -7.85
N ASN A 157 16.69 3.09 -8.56
CA ASN A 157 16.18 3.97 -9.61
C ASN A 157 14.67 4.19 -9.43
N PRO A 158 14.25 4.84 -8.34
CA PRO A 158 12.83 5.07 -8.10
C PRO A 158 12.25 6.02 -9.14
N ASN A 159 11.05 5.72 -9.60
CA ASN A 159 10.29 6.61 -10.46
C ASN A 159 9.89 7.89 -9.69
N PRO A 160 9.75 9.03 -10.36
CA PRO A 160 9.40 10.29 -9.71
C PRO A 160 7.97 10.28 -9.15
N LYS A 161 7.69 11.24 -8.29
CA LYS A 161 6.36 11.46 -7.69
C LYS A 161 5.93 10.29 -6.78
N ILE A 162 4.65 9.91 -6.83
CA ILE A 162 4.07 8.75 -6.17
C ILE A 162 3.93 7.66 -7.23
N SER A 163 4.81 6.67 -7.20
CA SER A 163 4.81 5.61 -8.22
C SER A 163 4.07 4.37 -7.73
N ILE A 164 2.95 4.09 -8.36
CA ILE A 164 1.99 3.05 -7.95
C ILE A 164 1.65 2.09 -9.08
N CYS A 165 1.36 0.84 -8.71
CA CYS A 165 0.94 -0.21 -9.63
C CYS A 165 -0.58 -0.22 -9.78
N TYR A 166 -1.07 -0.04 -11.00
CA TYR A 166 -2.46 -0.30 -11.35
C TYR A 166 -2.68 -1.78 -11.62
N ILE A 167 -3.67 -2.32 -10.92
CA ILE A 167 -4.10 -3.70 -11.12
C ILE A 167 -5.41 -3.73 -11.89
N HIS A 168 -6.37 -2.94 -11.47
CA HIS A 168 -7.71 -2.95 -12.02
C HIS A 168 -8.35 -1.59 -11.78
N TYR A 169 -8.13 -0.67 -12.72
CA TYR A 169 -8.66 0.67 -12.58
C TYR A 169 -10.17 0.70 -12.76
N ARG A 170 -10.84 1.26 -11.79
CA ARG A 170 -12.24 1.68 -11.88
C ARG A 170 -12.33 3.11 -11.39
N SER A 171 -12.56 4.04 -12.29
CA SER A 171 -12.87 5.41 -11.88
C SER A 171 -14.20 5.44 -11.14
N ASN A 172 -14.25 6.24 -10.09
CA ASN A 172 -15.36 6.22 -9.16
C ASN A 172 -16.17 7.51 -9.11
N SER A 173 -15.54 8.65 -9.45
CA SER A 173 -16.04 9.96 -9.07
C SER A 173 -17.35 10.37 -9.72
N GLU A 174 -17.74 9.73 -10.81
CA GLU A 174 -18.92 10.15 -11.60
C GLU A 174 -19.97 9.05 -11.77
N ILE A 175 -19.72 7.84 -11.26
CA ILE A 175 -20.58 6.69 -11.56
C ILE A 175 -21.63 6.46 -10.47
N MET A 176 -21.24 6.59 -9.23
CA MET A 176 -22.12 6.32 -8.09
C MET A 176 -21.61 6.95 -6.80
N PRO A 177 -22.46 7.13 -5.78
CA PRO A 177 -22.05 7.58 -4.46
C PRO A 177 -20.94 6.71 -3.88
N MET A 178 -20.00 7.32 -3.16
CA MET A 178 -18.82 6.65 -2.58
C MET A 178 -19.17 5.38 -1.83
N LYS A 179 -20.19 5.40 -0.99
CA LYS A 179 -20.64 4.22 -0.24
C LYS A 179 -21.05 3.08 -1.17
N GLN A 180 -21.86 3.38 -2.17
CA GLN A 180 -22.33 2.38 -3.13
C GLN A 180 -21.16 1.81 -3.95
N TYR A 181 -20.24 2.65 -4.40
CA TYR A 181 -19.03 2.20 -5.10
C TYR A 181 -18.20 1.24 -4.23
N MET A 182 -17.96 1.59 -2.97
CA MET A 182 -17.20 0.79 -2.02
C MET A 182 -17.87 -0.54 -1.70
N GLU A 183 -19.19 -0.57 -1.60
CA GLU A 183 -19.96 -1.78 -1.29
C GLU A 183 -20.05 -2.75 -2.47
N TYR A 184 -20.15 -2.26 -3.69
CA TYR A 184 -20.45 -3.08 -4.87
C TYR A 184 -19.30 -3.31 -5.84
N GLY A 185 -18.30 -2.49 -5.85
CA GLY A 185 -17.31 -2.55 -6.91
C GLY A 185 -15.88 -2.21 -6.59
N GLY A 186 -15.64 -1.60 -5.47
CA GLY A 186 -14.37 -0.96 -5.18
C GLY A 186 -13.35 -1.84 -4.47
N LYS A 187 -13.21 -3.09 -4.84
CA LYS A 187 -12.31 -3.97 -4.08
C LYS A 187 -10.83 -3.85 -4.47
N CYS A 188 -10.51 -3.43 -5.66
CA CYS A 188 -9.13 -3.34 -6.14
C CYS A 188 -9.04 -2.31 -7.27
N GLY A 189 -7.96 -1.59 -7.32
CA GLY A 189 -7.66 -0.67 -8.41
C GLY A 189 -6.17 -0.40 -8.46
N ILE A 190 -5.59 -0.22 -7.30
CA ILE A 190 -4.18 0.07 -7.08
C ILE A 190 -3.65 -0.91 -6.06
N ALA A 191 -2.49 -1.49 -6.32
CA ALA A 191 -1.82 -2.31 -5.33
C ALA A 191 -1.18 -1.44 -4.25
N SER A 192 -1.62 -1.58 -3.02
CA SER A 192 -1.01 -0.92 -1.86
C SER A 192 0.17 -1.69 -1.25
N THR A 193 0.50 -2.84 -1.81
CA THR A 193 1.53 -3.77 -1.30
C THR A 193 2.94 -3.20 -1.38
N ALA A 194 3.28 -2.51 -2.48
CA ALA A 194 4.55 -1.80 -2.62
C ALA A 194 4.41 -0.63 -3.58
N TYR A 195 5.00 0.51 -3.21
CA TYR A 195 5.04 1.72 -4.01
C TYR A 195 6.13 2.66 -3.50
N THR A 196 6.54 3.64 -4.31
CA THR A 196 7.53 4.64 -3.92
C THR A 196 6.94 6.04 -3.93
N VAL A 197 7.42 6.89 -3.04
CA VAL A 197 7.03 8.30 -2.96
C VAL A 197 8.30 9.14 -2.85
N SER A 198 8.49 10.11 -3.74
CA SER A 198 9.58 11.07 -3.58
C SER A 198 9.29 12.00 -2.40
N GLU A 199 10.36 12.46 -1.76
CA GLU A 199 10.31 13.19 -0.49
C GLU A 199 9.35 14.38 -0.50
N GLU A 200 9.32 15.12 -1.60
CA GLU A 200 8.48 16.31 -1.80
C GLU A 200 6.97 15.99 -1.82
N TYR A 201 6.58 14.75 -2.20
CA TYR A 201 5.17 14.34 -2.26
C TYR A 201 4.67 13.63 -1.01
N ILE A 202 5.53 13.29 -0.04
CA ILE A 202 5.14 12.55 1.17
C ILE A 202 4.00 13.25 1.93
N GLU A 203 4.17 14.53 2.21
CA GLU A 203 3.16 15.29 2.97
C GLU A 203 1.88 15.51 2.17
N ILE A 204 2.01 15.79 0.88
CA ILE A 204 0.87 15.95 -0.03
C ILE A 204 0.06 14.64 -0.08
N TYR A 205 0.75 13.50 -0.23
CA TYR A 205 0.12 12.19 -0.27
C TYR A 205 -0.55 11.82 1.06
N TYR A 206 0.14 12.04 2.17
CA TYR A 206 -0.42 11.83 3.50
C TYR A 206 -1.72 12.62 3.69
N ASN A 207 -1.69 13.93 3.43
CA ASN A 207 -2.85 14.79 3.59
C ASN A 207 -4.01 14.38 2.66
N LEU A 208 -3.72 14.03 1.42
CA LEU A 208 -4.72 13.59 0.46
C LEU A 208 -5.36 12.27 0.89
N MET A 209 -4.57 11.27 1.26
CA MET A 209 -5.08 9.97 1.73
C MET A 209 -5.94 10.12 2.98
N PHE A 210 -5.53 10.95 3.94
CA PHE A 210 -6.33 11.18 5.14
C PHE A 210 -7.59 12.00 4.88
N SER A 211 -7.57 12.94 3.94
CA SER A 211 -8.79 13.62 3.48
C SER A 211 -9.80 12.64 2.89
N ILE A 212 -9.34 11.74 2.01
CA ILE A 212 -10.18 10.68 1.45
C ILE A 212 -10.68 9.73 2.54
N PHE A 213 -9.81 9.31 3.44
CA PHE A 213 -10.17 8.45 4.55
C PHE A 213 -11.30 9.05 5.40
N TYR A 214 -11.19 10.32 5.81
CA TYR A 214 -12.26 10.96 6.60
C TYR A 214 -13.54 11.13 5.79
N GLU A 215 -13.46 11.42 4.51
CA GLU A 215 -14.64 11.44 3.65
C GLU A 215 -15.31 10.06 3.55
N MET A 216 -14.52 9.00 3.44
CA MET A 216 -15.03 7.62 3.49
C MET A 216 -15.81 7.39 4.81
N LEU A 217 -15.26 7.80 5.95
CA LEU A 217 -15.92 7.63 7.25
C LEU A 217 -17.25 8.38 7.32
N VAL A 218 -17.29 9.62 6.86
CA VAL A 218 -18.52 10.45 6.81
C VAL A 218 -19.57 9.82 5.91
N ASN A 219 -19.17 9.19 4.82
CA ASN A 219 -20.06 8.49 3.91
C ASN A 219 -20.45 7.07 4.38
N GLY A 220 -20.10 6.69 5.61
CA GLY A 220 -20.47 5.42 6.20
C GLY A 220 -19.64 4.23 5.66
N VAL A 221 -18.46 4.50 5.12
CA VAL A 221 -17.53 3.49 4.62
C VAL A 221 -16.45 3.20 5.66
N GLY A 222 -15.88 2.02 5.61
CA GLY A 222 -14.78 1.60 6.47
C GLY A 222 -14.04 0.40 5.85
N HIS A 223 -13.59 0.52 4.60
CA HIS A 223 -12.99 -0.61 3.88
C HIS A 223 -11.99 -0.15 2.81
N THR A 224 -10.89 -0.84 2.76
CA THR A 224 -9.76 -0.86 1.82
C THR A 224 -9.02 0.45 1.55
N ASP A 225 -7.73 0.40 1.82
CA ASP A 225 -6.75 1.42 1.47
C ASP A 225 -6.54 1.52 -0.05
N GLU A 226 -6.61 0.41 -0.77
CA GLU A 226 -6.46 0.36 -2.23
C GLU A 226 -7.52 1.19 -2.94
N THR A 227 -8.76 1.15 -2.46
CA THR A 227 -9.81 2.00 -3.01
C THR A 227 -9.62 3.47 -2.65
N ALA A 228 -9.14 3.77 -1.43
CA ALA A 228 -8.77 5.14 -1.06
C ALA A 228 -7.67 5.70 -1.99
N MET A 229 -6.70 4.88 -2.37
CA MET A 229 -5.66 5.26 -3.35
C MET A 229 -6.24 5.56 -4.74
N VAL A 230 -7.26 4.82 -5.19
CA VAL A 230 -7.95 5.14 -6.45
C VAL A 230 -8.60 6.51 -6.37
N TYR A 231 -9.26 6.85 -5.27
CA TYR A 231 -9.83 8.18 -5.06
C TYR A 231 -8.77 9.29 -5.06
N CYS A 232 -7.61 9.02 -4.43
CA CYS A 232 -6.48 9.96 -4.46
C CYS A 232 -6.01 10.22 -5.89
N PHE A 233 -5.85 9.16 -6.68
CA PHE A 233 -5.45 9.30 -8.07
C PHE A 233 -6.50 10.04 -8.91
N ASP A 234 -7.77 9.71 -8.78
CA ASP A 234 -8.83 10.39 -9.54
C ASP A 234 -8.88 11.90 -9.26
N ARG A 235 -8.56 12.31 -8.02
CA ARG A 235 -8.54 13.73 -7.64
C ARG A 235 -7.27 14.47 -8.01
N ARG A 236 -6.14 13.80 -7.94
CA ARG A 236 -4.83 14.41 -8.15
C ARG A 236 -3.92 13.53 -9.01
N PRO A 237 -4.31 13.23 -10.26
CA PRO A 237 -3.48 12.40 -11.15
C PRO A 237 -2.12 13.01 -11.45
N ASP A 238 -2.00 14.32 -11.32
CA ASP A 238 -0.78 15.10 -11.56
C ASP A 238 0.37 14.74 -10.62
N ILE A 239 0.10 14.24 -9.42
CA ILE A 239 1.12 13.85 -8.44
C ILE A 239 1.53 12.38 -8.52
N PHE A 240 0.89 11.61 -9.39
CA PHE A 240 1.17 10.19 -9.54
C PHE A 240 1.96 9.86 -10.80
N ASN A 241 2.78 8.84 -10.69
CA ASN A 241 3.39 8.11 -11.79
C ASN A 241 2.89 6.68 -11.73
N ILE A 242 2.23 6.22 -12.77
CA ILE A 242 1.55 4.92 -12.76
C ILE A 242 2.26 3.92 -13.67
N TYR A 243 2.22 2.66 -13.26
CA TYR A 243 2.60 1.52 -14.10
C TYR A 243 1.58 0.38 -13.91
N TYR A 244 1.56 -0.56 -14.83
CA TYR A 244 0.54 -1.60 -14.86
C TYR A 244 1.10 -2.92 -14.37
N GLY A 245 0.25 -3.69 -13.67
CA GLY A 245 0.59 -5.00 -13.19
C GLY A 245 -0.62 -5.75 -12.63
N ASP A 246 -0.27 -6.77 -11.95
CA ASP A 246 -1.09 -7.46 -10.96
C ASP A 246 -0.27 -7.56 -9.67
N TYR A 247 -0.80 -8.21 -8.65
CA TYR A 247 -0.07 -8.40 -7.40
C TYR A 247 1.25 -9.15 -7.58
N TYR A 248 1.36 -10.02 -8.58
CA TYR A 248 2.60 -10.78 -8.84
C TYR A 248 3.69 -9.92 -9.47
N SER A 249 3.32 -8.92 -10.26
CA SER A 249 4.21 -8.14 -11.12
C SER A 249 4.55 -6.74 -10.60
N ILE A 250 4.15 -6.39 -9.38
CA ILE A 250 4.40 -5.06 -8.79
C ILE A 250 5.87 -4.64 -8.94
N PHE A 251 6.82 -5.50 -8.62
CA PHE A 251 8.24 -5.20 -8.72
C PHE A 251 8.78 -5.37 -10.14
N THR A 252 8.38 -6.43 -10.83
CA THR A 252 8.90 -6.75 -12.17
C THR A 252 8.51 -5.71 -13.22
N ASN A 253 7.37 -5.06 -13.03
CA ASN A 253 6.83 -4.08 -13.97
C ASN A 253 7.08 -2.62 -13.55
N TYR A 254 7.79 -2.39 -12.47
CA TYR A 254 8.01 -1.04 -11.94
C TYR A 254 8.63 -0.08 -12.97
N HIS A 255 9.56 -0.59 -13.80
CA HIS A 255 10.22 0.17 -14.87
C HIS A 255 9.81 -0.26 -16.28
N LYS A 256 8.92 -1.24 -16.39
CA LYS A 256 8.56 -1.82 -17.68
C LYS A 256 7.05 -1.93 -17.83
N PRO A 257 6.57 -1.82 -19.07
CA PRO A 257 5.20 -2.22 -19.37
C PRO A 257 5.05 -3.73 -19.13
N ILE A 258 3.84 -4.12 -18.83
CA ILE A 258 3.45 -5.51 -18.61
C ILE A 258 3.62 -6.32 -19.89
N GLU A 259 4.38 -7.40 -19.83
CA GLU A 259 4.55 -8.31 -20.97
C GLU A 259 3.36 -9.28 -21.13
N ASP A 260 2.72 -9.72 -20.01
CA ASP A 260 1.82 -10.88 -20.01
C ASP A 260 0.36 -10.62 -19.59
N HIS A 261 -0.06 -9.38 -19.35
CA HIS A 261 -1.41 -9.11 -18.82
C HIS A 261 -2.25 -8.22 -19.74
N ASN A 262 -2.38 -8.62 -21.00
CA ASN A 262 -3.14 -7.88 -22.01
C ASN A 262 -4.58 -7.56 -21.58
N SER A 263 -5.23 -8.45 -20.83
CA SER A 263 -6.59 -8.23 -20.35
C SER A 263 -6.70 -7.06 -19.37
N ILE A 264 -5.73 -6.92 -18.46
CA ILE A 264 -5.70 -5.83 -17.46
C ILE A 264 -5.39 -4.49 -18.14
N LYS A 265 -4.45 -4.49 -19.09
CA LYS A 265 -4.13 -3.30 -19.89
C LYS A 265 -5.32 -2.82 -20.70
N ASN A 266 -5.95 -3.73 -21.45
CA ASN A 266 -7.09 -3.40 -22.28
C ASN A 266 -8.24 -2.87 -21.42
N PHE A 267 -8.51 -3.53 -20.29
CA PHE A 267 -9.52 -3.04 -19.35
C PHE A 267 -9.20 -1.62 -18.88
N PHE A 268 -7.97 -1.34 -18.48
CA PHE A 268 -7.57 0.00 -18.06
C PHE A 268 -7.69 1.03 -19.18
N ILE A 269 -7.22 0.71 -20.38
CA ILE A 269 -7.32 1.59 -21.57
C ILE A 269 -8.79 1.92 -21.84
N ASP A 270 -9.65 0.91 -21.83
CA ASP A 270 -11.08 1.07 -22.09
C ASP A 270 -11.75 1.93 -20.99
N GLU A 271 -11.42 1.73 -19.72
CA GLU A 271 -11.92 2.55 -18.63
C GLU A 271 -11.42 4.00 -18.71
N CYS A 272 -10.15 4.21 -19.05
CA CYS A 272 -9.62 5.55 -19.29
C CYS A 272 -10.34 6.26 -20.43
N LYS A 273 -10.55 5.58 -21.57
CA LYS A 273 -11.29 6.13 -22.73
C LYS A 273 -12.74 6.45 -22.36
N ARG A 274 -13.40 5.53 -21.66
CA ARG A 274 -14.79 5.72 -21.20
C ARG A 274 -14.92 6.94 -20.27
N LYS A 275 -13.88 7.29 -19.55
CA LYS A 275 -13.81 8.44 -18.62
C LYS A 275 -13.22 9.71 -19.25
N GLY A 276 -12.98 9.72 -20.54
CA GLY A 276 -12.37 10.85 -21.22
C GLY A 276 -10.89 11.09 -20.86
N ARG A 277 -10.23 10.11 -20.22
CA ARG A 277 -8.81 10.16 -19.84
C ARG A 277 -7.92 9.63 -20.97
N TYR A 278 -8.04 10.23 -22.14
CA TYR A 278 -7.29 9.82 -23.34
C TYR A 278 -5.79 9.95 -23.19
N ASP A 279 -5.32 10.89 -22.38
CA ASP A 279 -3.91 11.06 -22.02
C ASP A 279 -3.31 9.78 -21.43
N LEU A 280 -4.00 9.20 -20.45
CA LEU A 280 -3.57 7.95 -19.81
C LEU A 280 -3.75 6.73 -20.73
N ALA A 281 -4.85 6.68 -21.49
CA ALA A 281 -5.06 5.62 -22.46
C ALA A 281 -3.94 5.61 -23.50
N ASN A 282 -3.60 6.77 -24.08
CA ASN A 282 -2.55 6.91 -25.09
C ASN A 282 -1.17 6.55 -24.56
N ILE A 283 -0.83 6.97 -23.32
CA ILE A 283 0.42 6.56 -22.67
C ILE A 283 0.48 5.03 -22.57
N THR A 284 -0.60 4.41 -22.15
CA THR A 284 -0.66 2.95 -22.01
C THR A 284 -0.55 2.25 -23.36
N GLU A 285 -1.24 2.73 -24.39
CA GLU A 285 -1.13 2.20 -25.74
C GLU A 285 0.29 2.37 -26.31
N SER A 286 0.92 3.53 -26.13
CA SER A 286 2.28 3.78 -26.63
C SER A 286 3.32 2.85 -26.00
N ILE A 287 3.15 2.51 -24.73
CA ILE A 287 3.99 1.55 -24.03
C ILE A 287 3.82 0.13 -24.61
N LEU A 288 2.61 -0.18 -25.14
CA LEU A 288 2.30 -1.49 -25.73
C LEU A 288 2.92 -1.72 -27.10
N PHE A 289 3.02 -0.67 -27.92
CA PHE A 289 3.36 -0.77 -29.33
C PHE A 289 4.84 -0.46 -29.64
N ASN A 290 5.62 -0.08 -28.65
CA ASN A 290 7.04 0.23 -28.82
C ASN A 290 7.99 -0.92 -28.40
N HIS A 291 7.50 -2.18 -28.43
CA HIS A 291 8.31 -3.38 -28.19
C HIS A 291 8.06 -4.43 -29.25
#